data_554e954c1edd56e8bd253ee16884fee9
#
_entry.id   554e954c1edd56e8bd253ee16884fee9
#
_cell.length_a   1.000
_cell.length_b   1.000
_cell.length_c   1.000
_cell.angle_alpha   90.00
_cell.angle_beta   90.00
_cell.angle_gamma   90.00
#
_symmetry.space_group_name_H-M   'P 1'
#
loop_
_entity.id
_entity.type
_entity.pdbx_description
1 polymer ?
#
loop_
_entity_poly.entity_id
_entity_poly.type
_entity_poly.pdbx_seq_one_letter_code
_entity_poly.pdbx_strand_id
1 'polypeptide(L)'
;MSVPKNVSVLFVYLCCVVVFAGVAAAADITNPILKKLVEKGILIREEAISVMQDMEREAAEKDKNVEQKIEQKASEVTPAEDRDLGKIVKALSGFKFGGLWYLSYQNGETADTTGGEGFSRFAIKRGYLTVEKEFFPWFKGRITTDVTTVTDPTSNLDGSLSVRIKYLYGQFNAPDIVFLTKPYVEFGVVHMPWLDFEEHTNYYRCQDTMFIERNGIFNSADIGVTFTSLLGGLINEDYQKNVNSAYPGRYGSMSFGIYNGGGYAAAEKNENKVLEGRLTVRPLPDIIPGLQFSYFGITGKGNKDTKPDWTTNLGFVSFEHEYVTLTGQYFWGEGNQKGDDENNKRGYSFFTELKPHKKFSIIGRFDHFDPNKDVKDDENNRYIAGISYHIDKQHKNMVLLDYDTADYKQAGKSDDKRVQATLQIVF
;
A
#
# COMPACT_ATOMS: atom_id res chain seq x y z
N MET A 1 -3.68 1.42 30.82
CA MET A 1 -4.06 2.85 31.01
C MET A 1 -5.07 3.20 29.95
N SER A 2 -6.34 3.40 30.30
CA SER A 2 -7.38 3.75 29.33
C SER A 2 -7.13 5.17 28.82
N VAL A 3 -7.01 5.33 27.51
CA VAL A 3 -6.98 6.65 26.86
C VAL A 3 -8.31 7.34 27.17
N PRO A 4 -8.32 8.55 27.72
CA PRO A 4 -9.57 9.22 28.08
C PRO A 4 -10.41 9.48 26.84
N LYS A 5 -11.74 9.22 26.93
CA LYS A 5 -12.73 9.35 25.82
C LYS A 5 -12.66 10.70 25.07
N ASN A 6 -12.10 11.72 25.68
CA ASN A 6 -11.97 13.07 25.11
C ASN A 6 -10.82 13.21 24.07
N VAL A 7 -9.85 12.30 24.06
CA VAL A 7 -8.72 12.38 23.11
C VAL A 7 -9.13 11.97 21.71
N SER A 8 -10.02 10.97 21.59
CA SER A 8 -10.51 10.50 20.30
C SER A 8 -11.35 11.56 19.56
N VAL A 9 -12.17 12.31 20.31
CA VAL A 9 -13.00 13.41 19.75
C VAL A 9 -12.11 14.61 19.35
N LEU A 10 -11.09 14.92 20.15
CA LEU A 10 -10.17 16.02 19.85
C LEU A 10 -9.32 15.74 18.60
N PHE A 11 -8.94 14.48 18.37
CA PHE A 11 -8.14 14.07 17.22
C PHE A 11 -8.93 14.11 15.91
N VAL A 12 -10.21 13.68 15.93
CA VAL A 12 -11.12 13.81 14.78
C VAL A 12 -11.39 15.29 14.47
N TYR A 13 -11.54 16.12 15.52
CA TYR A 13 -11.72 17.56 15.36
C TYR A 13 -10.44 18.21 14.79
N LEU A 14 -9.26 17.81 15.24
CA LEU A 14 -7.99 18.31 14.75
C LEU A 14 -7.74 17.92 13.28
N CYS A 15 -8.07 16.69 12.89
CA CYS A 15 -8.00 16.24 11.50
C CYS A 15 -8.98 17.00 10.59
N CYS A 16 -10.22 17.22 11.05
CA CYS A 16 -11.21 18.01 10.29
C CYS A 16 -10.81 19.49 10.21
N VAL A 17 -10.28 20.08 11.29
CA VAL A 17 -9.86 21.49 11.31
C VAL A 17 -8.63 21.72 10.42
N VAL A 18 -7.68 20.78 10.36
CA VAL A 18 -6.51 20.85 9.46
C VAL A 18 -6.94 20.79 7.98
N VAL A 19 -7.98 20.02 7.65
CA VAL A 19 -8.50 19.91 6.27
C VAL A 19 -9.29 21.17 5.86
N PHE A 20 -10.03 21.83 6.80
CA PHE A 20 -10.85 23.00 6.48
C PHE A 20 -10.13 24.35 6.69
N ALA A 21 -9.12 24.43 7.55
CA ALA A 21 -8.36 25.68 7.75
C ALA A 21 -7.40 26.00 6.59
N GLY A 22 -7.11 25.06 5.70
CA GLY A 22 -6.20 25.25 4.55
C GLY A 22 -6.76 26.08 3.38
N VAL A 23 -8.01 26.52 3.43
CA VAL A 23 -8.66 27.23 2.29
C VAL A 23 -8.31 28.72 2.21
N ALA A 24 -7.55 29.26 3.18
CA ALA A 24 -7.18 30.68 3.22
C ALA A 24 -5.66 30.96 3.20
N ALA A 25 -4.83 29.99 2.83
CA ALA A 25 -3.38 30.22 2.71
C ALA A 25 -3.01 30.70 1.30
N ALA A 26 -2.22 31.75 1.23
CA ALA A 26 -1.75 32.41 0.01
C ALA A 26 -1.23 31.39 -1.03
N ALA A 27 -1.74 31.49 -2.27
CA ALA A 27 -1.32 30.66 -3.40
C ALA A 27 0.22 30.67 -3.52
N ASP A 28 0.84 29.50 -3.43
CA ASP A 28 2.28 29.39 -3.63
C ASP A 28 2.57 29.05 -5.10
N ILE A 29 3.74 29.48 -5.61
CA ILE A 29 4.14 29.27 -7.00
C ILE A 29 4.56 27.81 -7.14
N THR A 30 3.68 26.98 -7.67
CA THR A 30 3.92 25.54 -7.88
C THR A 30 4.73 25.23 -9.14
N ASN A 31 4.75 26.16 -10.12
CA ASN A 31 5.53 26.00 -11.35
C ASN A 31 7.01 26.30 -11.11
N PRO A 32 7.93 25.32 -11.32
CA PRO A 32 9.35 25.45 -11.01
C PRO A 32 10.08 26.50 -11.86
N ILE A 33 9.58 26.78 -13.06
CA ILE A 33 10.16 27.81 -13.93
C ILE A 33 9.82 29.21 -13.40
N LEU A 34 8.55 29.44 -13.06
CA LEU A 34 8.10 30.71 -12.48
C LEU A 34 8.79 30.97 -11.14
N LYS A 35 8.95 29.94 -10.31
CA LYS A 35 9.69 30.03 -9.05
C LYS A 35 11.15 30.49 -9.26
N LYS A 36 11.84 29.89 -10.24
CA LYS A 36 13.21 30.29 -10.61
C LYS A 36 13.30 31.75 -11.16
N LEU A 37 12.28 32.18 -11.88
CA LEU A 37 12.24 33.56 -12.41
C LEU A 37 12.05 34.59 -11.29
N VAL A 38 11.26 34.26 -10.27
CA VAL A 38 11.10 35.07 -9.06
C VAL A 38 12.39 35.07 -8.23
N GLU A 39 13.03 33.92 -8.02
CA GLU A 39 14.33 33.84 -7.32
C GLU A 39 15.44 34.62 -7.99
N LYS A 40 15.38 34.77 -9.32
CA LYS A 40 16.34 35.60 -10.09
C LYS A 40 15.95 37.07 -10.20
N GLY A 41 14.86 37.48 -9.59
CA GLY A 41 14.38 38.88 -9.64
C GLY A 41 13.88 39.33 -11.04
N ILE A 42 13.55 38.37 -11.91
CA ILE A 42 13.03 38.64 -13.27
C ILE A 42 11.52 38.89 -13.25
N LEU A 43 10.81 38.24 -12.29
CA LEU A 43 9.38 38.43 -12.02
C LEU A 43 9.16 38.74 -10.55
N ILE A 44 8.17 39.54 -10.23
CA ILE A 44 7.69 39.67 -8.85
C ILE A 44 6.70 38.55 -8.57
N ARG A 45 6.48 38.25 -7.27
CA ARG A 45 5.65 37.09 -6.84
C ARG A 45 4.21 37.21 -7.35
N GLU A 46 3.65 38.41 -7.35
CA GLU A 46 2.29 38.66 -7.84
C GLU A 46 2.17 38.38 -9.36
N GLU A 47 3.17 38.78 -10.15
CA GLU A 47 3.21 38.49 -11.58
C GLU A 47 3.32 36.98 -11.86
N ALA A 48 4.15 36.25 -11.09
CA ALA A 48 4.29 34.82 -11.23
C ALA A 48 3.00 34.07 -10.89
N ILE A 49 2.25 34.52 -9.87
CA ILE A 49 0.94 33.98 -9.51
C ILE A 49 -0.08 34.26 -10.60
N SER A 50 -0.08 35.48 -11.17
CA SER A 50 -0.96 35.85 -12.29
C SER A 50 -0.69 34.97 -13.52
N VAL A 51 0.57 34.80 -13.91
CA VAL A 51 0.96 33.92 -15.03
C VAL A 51 0.56 32.46 -14.77
N MET A 52 0.70 31.98 -13.54
CA MET A 52 0.28 30.63 -13.19
C MET A 52 -1.24 30.44 -13.31
N GLN A 53 -2.02 31.43 -12.86
CA GLN A 53 -3.48 31.42 -13.01
C GLN A 53 -3.91 31.50 -14.48
N ASP A 54 -3.21 32.29 -15.30
CA ASP A 54 -3.46 32.36 -16.73
C ASP A 54 -3.12 31.05 -17.44
N MET A 55 -2.01 30.38 -17.06
CA MET A 55 -1.65 29.05 -17.58
C MET A 55 -2.68 27.98 -17.19
N GLU A 56 -3.17 28.00 -15.95
CA GLU A 56 -4.24 27.09 -15.48
C GLU A 56 -5.55 27.36 -16.22
N ARG A 57 -5.86 28.62 -16.50
CA ARG A 57 -7.03 29.03 -17.27
C ARG A 57 -6.92 28.63 -18.74
N GLU A 58 -5.75 28.81 -19.36
CA GLU A 58 -5.48 28.33 -20.71
C GLU A 58 -5.51 26.82 -20.83
N ALA A 59 -5.00 26.08 -19.83
CA ALA A 59 -5.10 24.63 -19.78
C ALA A 59 -6.57 24.19 -19.66
N ALA A 60 -7.34 24.81 -18.79
CA ALA A 60 -8.78 24.53 -18.63
C ALA A 60 -9.59 24.93 -19.88
N GLU A 61 -9.20 25.99 -20.59
CA GLU A 61 -9.82 26.37 -21.88
C GLU A 61 -9.40 25.42 -23.01
N LYS A 62 -8.16 24.92 -23.02
CA LYS A 62 -7.71 23.89 -23.97
C LYS A 62 -8.46 22.57 -23.75
N ASP A 63 -8.64 22.16 -22.50
CA ASP A 63 -9.41 20.97 -22.16
C ASP A 63 -10.89 21.12 -22.59
N LYS A 64 -11.50 22.29 -22.32
CA LYS A 64 -12.84 22.60 -22.81
C LYS A 64 -12.93 22.64 -24.35
N ASN A 65 -11.90 23.18 -25.02
CA ASN A 65 -11.85 23.19 -26.47
C ASN A 65 -11.63 21.80 -27.07
N VAL A 66 -10.88 20.94 -26.39
CA VAL A 66 -10.73 19.51 -26.76
C VAL A 66 -12.04 18.78 -26.55
N GLU A 67 -12.73 19.01 -25.44
CA GLU A 67 -14.06 18.46 -25.18
C GLU A 67 -15.08 18.93 -26.22
N GLN A 68 -15.11 20.24 -26.55
CA GLN A 68 -16.00 20.78 -27.57
C GLN A 68 -15.67 20.28 -28.98
N LYS A 69 -14.37 20.09 -29.33
CA LYS A 69 -13.98 19.49 -30.62
C LYS A 69 -14.30 18.00 -30.67
N ILE A 70 -14.27 17.29 -29.57
CA ILE A 70 -14.71 15.90 -29.46
C ILE A 70 -16.24 15.85 -29.58
N GLU A 71 -16.96 16.75 -28.91
CA GLU A 71 -18.42 16.87 -29.06
C GLU A 71 -18.84 17.27 -30.47
N GLN A 72 -18.12 18.18 -31.13
CA GLN A 72 -18.38 18.61 -32.48
C GLN A 72 -18.09 17.51 -33.53
N LYS A 73 -16.96 16.81 -33.39
CA LYS A 73 -16.67 15.63 -34.23
C LYS A 73 -17.61 14.47 -33.96
N ALA A 74 -18.03 14.25 -32.73
CA ALA A 74 -19.05 13.25 -32.40
C ALA A 74 -20.43 13.59 -32.92
N SER A 75 -20.72 14.89 -33.17
CA SER A 75 -21.97 15.33 -33.78
C SER A 75 -21.99 15.29 -35.32
N GLU A 76 -20.83 15.24 -35.96
CA GLU A 76 -20.67 15.21 -37.42
C GLU A 76 -20.67 13.79 -38.03
N VAL A 77 -20.49 12.73 -37.20
CA VAL A 77 -20.51 11.32 -37.64
C VAL A 77 -21.74 10.63 -37.06
N THR A 78 -22.82 10.57 -37.80
CA THR A 78 -24.10 9.99 -37.39
C THR A 78 -24.32 8.59 -37.92
N PRO A 79 -24.92 7.68 -37.17
CA PRO A 79 -26.36 7.55 -36.80
C PRO A 79 -26.57 7.32 -35.30
N ALA A 80 -27.82 7.06 -34.85
CA ALA A 80 -28.28 7.01 -33.49
C ALA A 80 -27.42 6.18 -32.49
N GLU A 81 -26.71 5.16 -32.96
CA GLU A 81 -25.78 4.33 -32.19
C GLU A 81 -24.54 5.09 -31.69
N ASP A 82 -24.04 6.08 -32.44
CA ASP A 82 -22.87 6.88 -32.00
C ASP A 82 -23.20 7.90 -30.93
N ARG A 83 -24.45 8.35 -30.86
CA ARG A 83 -24.92 9.25 -29.77
C ARG A 83 -24.97 8.54 -28.43
N ASP A 84 -25.31 7.26 -28.41
CA ASP A 84 -25.34 6.46 -27.19
C ASP A 84 -23.92 6.06 -26.76
N LEU A 85 -23.01 5.80 -27.71
CA LEU A 85 -21.59 5.64 -27.42
C LEU A 85 -20.97 6.89 -26.79
N GLY A 86 -21.27 8.09 -27.31
CA GLY A 86 -20.81 9.36 -26.73
C GLY A 86 -21.30 9.57 -25.29
N LYS A 87 -22.54 9.21 -24.99
CA LYS A 87 -23.08 9.25 -23.62
C LYS A 87 -22.41 8.24 -22.69
N ILE A 88 -22.12 7.04 -23.19
CA ILE A 88 -21.41 5.98 -22.44
C ILE A 88 -19.97 6.43 -22.14
N VAL A 89 -19.25 6.96 -23.13
CA VAL A 89 -17.88 7.47 -22.94
C VAL A 89 -17.86 8.60 -21.92
N LYS A 90 -18.82 9.53 -21.97
CA LYS A 90 -18.96 10.60 -20.97
C LYS A 90 -19.31 10.08 -19.58
N ALA A 91 -20.17 9.07 -19.49
CA ALA A 91 -20.52 8.44 -18.22
C ALA A 91 -19.34 7.68 -17.60
N LEU A 92 -18.47 7.08 -18.43
CA LEU A 92 -17.27 6.35 -18.01
C LEU A 92 -16.05 7.26 -17.81
N SER A 93 -16.11 8.53 -18.22
CA SER A 93 -15.00 9.47 -18.02
C SER A 93 -14.65 9.62 -16.54
N GLY A 94 -13.37 9.64 -16.21
CA GLY A 94 -12.85 9.72 -14.84
C GLY A 94 -12.94 8.42 -14.03
N PHE A 95 -13.44 7.31 -14.60
CA PHE A 95 -13.25 6.00 -14.02
C PHE A 95 -11.89 5.43 -14.41
N LYS A 96 -11.23 4.81 -13.45
CA LYS A 96 -10.02 4.00 -13.65
C LYS A 96 -10.34 2.58 -13.22
N PHE A 97 -10.02 1.63 -14.10
CA PHE A 97 -10.15 0.20 -13.83
C PHE A 97 -8.76 -0.39 -13.72
N GLY A 98 -8.55 -1.25 -12.76
CA GLY A 98 -7.28 -1.93 -12.57
C GLY A 98 -7.47 -3.30 -11.95
N GLY A 99 -6.47 -4.13 -12.06
CA GLY A 99 -6.45 -5.44 -11.45
C GLY A 99 -5.06 -5.90 -11.07
N LEU A 100 -5.00 -6.82 -10.11
CA LEU A 100 -3.78 -7.50 -9.69
C LEU A 100 -4.12 -8.96 -9.41
N TRP A 101 -3.53 -9.87 -10.18
CA TRP A 101 -3.75 -11.31 -10.02
C TRP A 101 -2.43 -12.04 -9.77
N TYR A 102 -2.45 -12.99 -8.81
CA TYR A 102 -1.38 -13.95 -8.57
C TYR A 102 -1.88 -15.36 -8.84
N LEU A 103 -1.50 -15.90 -9.99
CA LEU A 103 -1.84 -17.26 -10.42
C LEU A 103 -0.59 -18.13 -10.26
N SER A 104 -0.70 -19.24 -9.54
CA SER A 104 0.46 -20.02 -9.15
C SER A 104 0.24 -21.50 -9.35
N TYR A 105 1.27 -22.22 -9.79
CA TYR A 105 1.43 -23.66 -9.58
C TYR A 105 2.39 -23.86 -8.43
N GLN A 106 2.03 -24.76 -7.51
CA GLN A 106 2.79 -25.02 -6.28
C GLN A 106 2.93 -26.54 -6.08
N ASN A 107 4.15 -26.94 -5.73
CA ASN A 107 4.45 -28.32 -5.33
C ASN A 107 5.31 -28.28 -4.06
N GLY A 108 4.97 -29.05 -3.03
CA GLY A 108 5.69 -29.01 -1.78
C GLY A 108 5.07 -29.87 -0.69
N GLU A 109 5.46 -29.56 0.53
CA GLU A 109 5.01 -30.19 1.77
C GLU A 109 4.66 -29.08 2.77
N THR A 110 3.53 -29.24 3.50
CA THR A 110 3.16 -28.36 4.62
C THR A 110 3.70 -28.92 5.92
N ALA A 111 4.14 -28.00 6.81
CA ALA A 111 4.57 -28.38 8.15
C ALA A 111 3.42 -29.00 8.95
N ASP A 112 3.67 -30.12 9.61
CA ASP A 112 2.75 -30.76 10.56
C ASP A 112 3.53 -31.45 11.68
N THR A 113 2.88 -31.68 12.82
CA THR A 113 3.39 -32.46 13.97
C THR A 113 3.32 -33.94 13.74
N THR A 114 2.57 -34.38 12.74
CA THR A 114 2.39 -35.82 12.38
C THR A 114 3.21 -36.29 11.16
N GLY A 115 4.06 -35.38 10.62
CA GLY A 115 4.78 -35.50 9.35
C GLY A 115 4.08 -34.76 8.24
N GLY A 116 4.82 -33.92 7.48
CA GLY A 116 4.26 -33.00 6.52
C GLY A 116 3.36 -33.64 5.47
N GLU A 117 2.32 -32.93 5.06
CA GLU A 117 1.43 -33.37 3.97
C GLU A 117 1.89 -32.80 2.63
N GLY A 118 2.16 -33.67 1.67
CA GLY A 118 2.55 -33.32 0.32
C GLY A 118 1.40 -32.72 -0.49
N PHE A 119 1.65 -31.70 -1.28
CA PHE A 119 0.66 -31.09 -2.18
C PHE A 119 1.24 -30.74 -3.56
N SER A 120 0.36 -30.79 -4.55
CA SER A 120 0.64 -30.35 -5.93
C SER A 120 -0.63 -29.71 -6.48
N ARG A 121 -0.64 -28.40 -6.70
CA ARG A 121 -1.87 -27.68 -7.03
C ARG A 121 -1.66 -26.41 -7.83
N PHE A 122 -2.65 -26.05 -8.64
CA PHE A 122 -2.84 -24.70 -9.13
C PHE A 122 -3.60 -23.86 -8.08
N ALA A 123 -3.21 -22.62 -7.89
CA ALA A 123 -3.80 -21.75 -6.88
C ALA A 123 -3.97 -20.31 -7.39
N ILE A 124 -5.08 -19.70 -7.03
CA ILE A 124 -5.27 -18.25 -7.11
C ILE A 124 -4.86 -17.68 -5.76
N LYS A 125 -3.65 -17.10 -5.68
CA LYS A 125 -3.15 -16.53 -4.41
C LYS A 125 -3.81 -15.21 -4.08
N ARG A 126 -4.15 -14.41 -5.11
CA ARG A 126 -4.85 -13.12 -5.02
C ARG A 126 -5.56 -12.80 -6.32
N GLY A 127 -6.67 -12.09 -6.22
CA GLY A 127 -7.40 -11.59 -7.37
C GLY A 127 -8.08 -10.27 -7.03
N TYR A 128 -7.40 -9.13 -7.28
CA TYR A 128 -7.96 -7.81 -7.04
C TYR A 128 -8.55 -7.24 -8.31
N LEU A 129 -9.75 -6.66 -8.18
CA LEU A 129 -10.34 -5.75 -9.17
C LEU A 129 -10.58 -4.42 -8.47
N THR A 130 -10.05 -3.36 -9.07
CA THR A 130 -10.15 -1.99 -8.53
C THR A 130 -10.91 -1.11 -9.48
N VAL A 131 -11.84 -0.35 -8.95
CA VAL A 131 -12.53 0.75 -9.64
C VAL A 131 -12.30 2.02 -8.83
N GLU A 132 -11.75 3.03 -9.46
CA GLU A 132 -11.59 4.37 -8.89
C GLU A 132 -12.41 5.36 -9.71
N LYS A 133 -12.97 6.36 -9.04
CA LYS A 133 -13.65 7.50 -9.68
C LYS A 133 -13.14 8.78 -9.04
N GLU A 134 -12.57 9.64 -9.85
CA GLU A 134 -12.30 11.02 -9.50
C GLU A 134 -13.54 11.86 -9.75
N PHE A 135 -14.16 12.37 -8.68
CA PHE A 135 -15.36 13.21 -8.75
C PHE A 135 -14.97 14.68 -8.89
N PHE A 136 -13.93 15.07 -8.16
CA PHE A 136 -13.36 16.42 -8.14
C PHE A 136 -11.86 16.30 -7.87
N PRO A 137 -11.03 17.29 -8.20
CA PRO A 137 -9.58 17.27 -7.90
C PRO A 137 -9.26 16.99 -6.42
N TRP A 138 -10.15 17.38 -5.53
CA TRP A 138 -10.02 17.19 -4.08
C TRP A 138 -10.73 15.95 -3.54
N PHE A 139 -11.53 15.21 -4.37
CA PHE A 139 -12.29 14.06 -3.90
C PHE A 139 -12.34 12.93 -4.93
N LYS A 140 -11.93 11.74 -4.52
CA LYS A 140 -12.10 10.49 -5.29
C LYS A 140 -12.66 9.38 -4.42
N GLY A 141 -13.30 8.41 -5.05
CA GLY A 141 -13.74 7.16 -4.41
C GLY A 141 -13.01 5.97 -5.00
N ARG A 142 -12.78 4.94 -4.19
CA ARG A 142 -12.21 3.67 -4.62
C ARG A 142 -12.97 2.50 -4.02
N ILE A 143 -13.18 1.47 -4.85
CA ILE A 143 -13.55 0.13 -4.42
C ILE A 143 -12.54 -0.88 -4.97
N THR A 144 -12.07 -1.79 -4.13
CA THR A 144 -11.24 -2.94 -4.53
C THR A 144 -11.85 -4.20 -3.95
N THR A 145 -12.17 -5.16 -4.81
CA THR A 145 -12.56 -6.50 -4.41
C THR A 145 -11.36 -7.43 -4.35
N ASP A 146 -11.44 -8.45 -3.50
CA ASP A 146 -10.44 -9.51 -3.35
C ASP A 146 -11.11 -10.87 -3.57
N VAL A 147 -10.64 -11.62 -4.56
CA VAL A 147 -11.06 -13.00 -4.81
C VAL A 147 -10.23 -13.91 -3.92
N THR A 148 -10.89 -14.72 -3.12
CA THR A 148 -10.26 -15.66 -2.19
C THR A 148 -10.96 -17.02 -2.24
N THR A 149 -10.22 -18.09 -1.94
CA THR A 149 -10.80 -19.42 -1.77
C THR A 149 -11.41 -19.54 -0.38
N VAL A 150 -12.62 -20.06 -0.29
CA VAL A 150 -13.23 -20.45 0.98
C VAL A 150 -12.51 -21.69 1.49
N THR A 151 -11.97 -21.65 2.71
CA THR A 151 -11.24 -22.74 3.35
C THR A 151 -11.91 -23.10 4.67
N ASP A 152 -13.20 -23.40 4.62
CA ASP A 152 -14.00 -23.80 5.77
C ASP A 152 -14.60 -25.20 5.50
N PRO A 153 -14.00 -26.28 6.04
CA PRO A 153 -14.46 -27.64 5.81
C PRO A 153 -15.90 -27.91 6.29
N THR A 154 -16.46 -27.03 7.11
CA THR A 154 -17.86 -27.13 7.58
C THR A 154 -18.84 -26.42 6.66
N SER A 155 -18.36 -25.65 5.69
CA SER A 155 -19.17 -24.90 4.74
C SER A 155 -19.43 -25.71 3.46
N ASN A 156 -20.66 -25.67 2.95
CA ASN A 156 -20.99 -26.19 1.61
C ASN A 156 -20.25 -25.45 0.47
N LEU A 157 -19.59 -24.34 0.77
CA LEU A 157 -18.82 -23.54 -0.17
C LEU A 157 -17.31 -23.81 -0.06
N ASP A 158 -16.88 -24.80 0.74
CA ASP A 158 -15.46 -25.13 0.85
C ASP A 158 -14.84 -25.42 -0.53
N GLY A 159 -13.67 -24.82 -0.78
CA GLY A 159 -13.01 -24.84 -2.09
C GLY A 159 -13.56 -23.88 -3.14
N SER A 160 -14.71 -23.24 -2.92
CA SER A 160 -15.28 -22.24 -3.84
C SER A 160 -14.53 -20.92 -3.79
N LEU A 161 -14.59 -20.16 -4.89
CA LEU A 161 -14.10 -18.77 -4.91
C LEU A 161 -15.18 -17.85 -4.34
N SER A 162 -14.79 -16.99 -3.42
CA SER A 162 -15.62 -15.91 -2.88
C SER A 162 -15.00 -14.53 -3.19
N VAL A 163 -15.85 -13.52 -3.24
CA VAL A 163 -15.44 -12.13 -3.44
C VAL A 163 -15.75 -11.35 -2.17
N ARG A 164 -14.75 -10.67 -1.64
CA ARG A 164 -14.87 -9.79 -0.48
C ARG A 164 -14.38 -8.39 -0.80
N ILE A 165 -14.82 -7.39 -0.06
CA ILE A 165 -14.33 -6.02 -0.19
C ILE A 165 -13.02 -5.91 0.57
N LYS A 166 -11.95 -5.46 -0.12
CA LYS A 166 -10.66 -5.15 0.50
C LYS A 166 -10.52 -3.66 0.83
N TYR A 167 -10.93 -2.78 -0.10
CA TYR A 167 -10.97 -1.34 0.09
C TYR A 167 -12.32 -0.77 -0.36
N LEU A 168 -12.85 0.17 0.40
CA LEU A 168 -14.04 0.94 0.04
C LEU A 168 -13.97 2.29 0.77
N TYR A 169 -13.47 3.32 0.10
CA TYR A 169 -13.23 4.59 0.75
C TYR A 169 -13.43 5.80 -0.16
N GLY A 170 -13.73 6.94 0.48
CA GLY A 170 -13.55 8.26 -0.09
C GLY A 170 -12.19 8.82 0.30
N GLN A 171 -11.46 9.40 -0.67
CA GLN A 171 -10.20 10.09 -0.43
C GLN A 171 -10.37 11.59 -0.67
N PHE A 172 -9.93 12.37 0.30
CA PHE A 172 -9.96 13.82 0.29
C PHE A 172 -8.53 14.35 0.17
N ASN A 173 -8.19 14.94 -0.97
CA ASN A 173 -6.90 15.54 -1.23
C ASN A 173 -6.90 16.99 -0.74
N ALA A 174 -5.83 17.42 -0.11
CA ALA A 174 -5.62 18.81 0.26
C ALA A 174 -4.42 19.40 -0.50
N PRO A 175 -4.35 20.72 -0.65
CA PRO A 175 -3.18 21.38 -1.21
C PRO A 175 -1.96 21.19 -0.30
N ASP A 176 -0.77 21.41 -0.86
CA ASP A 176 0.47 21.39 -0.11
C ASP A 176 0.45 22.39 1.04
N ILE A 177 0.90 21.98 2.21
CA ILE A 177 0.91 22.79 3.44
C ILE A 177 2.31 22.77 4.04
N VAL A 178 3.04 23.87 3.96
CA VAL A 178 4.41 24.04 4.49
C VAL A 178 5.33 22.90 4.03
N PHE A 179 5.52 21.88 4.86
CA PHE A 179 6.40 20.73 4.60
C PHE A 179 5.63 19.49 4.14
N LEU A 180 4.31 19.52 4.22
CA LEU A 180 3.43 18.43 3.76
C LEU A 180 3.14 18.58 2.27
N THR A 181 3.45 17.57 1.49
CA THR A 181 3.26 17.53 0.04
C THR A 181 2.23 16.50 -0.33
N LYS A 182 1.23 16.89 -1.11
CA LYS A 182 0.10 16.06 -1.53
C LYS A 182 -0.57 15.35 -0.35
N PRO A 183 -0.94 16.06 0.75
CA PRO A 183 -1.61 15.44 1.87
C PRO A 183 -3.02 15.00 1.49
N TYR A 184 -3.43 13.84 2.01
CA TYR A 184 -4.79 13.34 1.81
C TYR A 184 -5.30 12.56 3.02
N VAL A 185 -6.63 12.43 3.10
CA VAL A 185 -7.33 11.62 4.10
C VAL A 185 -8.20 10.59 3.38
N GLU A 186 -8.10 9.35 3.78
CA GLU A 186 -9.03 8.28 3.41
C GLU A 186 -10.02 8.02 4.55
N PHE A 187 -11.29 7.76 4.21
CA PHE A 187 -12.34 7.38 5.15
C PHE A 187 -13.18 6.24 4.59
N GLY A 188 -13.33 5.17 5.36
CA GLY A 188 -14.04 3.95 4.99
C GLY A 188 -13.24 2.70 5.33
N VAL A 189 -13.20 1.69 4.44
CA VAL A 189 -12.26 0.56 4.50
C VAL A 189 -10.99 1.02 3.81
N VAL A 190 -10.03 1.46 4.60
CA VAL A 190 -8.87 2.26 4.15
C VAL A 190 -7.55 1.49 4.29
N HIS A 191 -6.48 2.04 3.70
CA HIS A 191 -5.13 1.52 3.90
C HIS A 191 -4.68 1.75 5.34
N MET A 192 -4.14 0.69 5.95
CA MET A 192 -3.33 0.82 7.15
C MET A 192 -1.91 1.28 6.77
N PRO A 193 -1.20 2.05 7.62
CA PRO A 193 -0.02 2.84 7.22
C PRO A 193 1.20 2.04 6.74
N TRP A 194 1.27 0.73 6.96
CA TRP A 194 2.50 -0.04 6.75
C TRP A 194 2.53 -0.85 5.44
N LEU A 195 1.59 -1.78 5.25
CA LEU A 195 1.72 -2.80 4.19
C LEU A 195 1.71 -2.21 2.78
N ASP A 196 0.91 -1.19 2.52
CA ASP A 196 0.94 -0.50 1.23
C ASP A 196 2.33 0.13 0.95
N PHE A 197 2.98 0.70 1.96
CA PHE A 197 4.32 1.25 1.84
C PHE A 197 5.37 0.15 1.60
N GLU A 198 5.32 -0.95 2.37
CA GLU A 198 6.25 -2.07 2.23
C GLU A 198 6.11 -2.77 0.86
N GLU A 199 4.88 -2.98 0.38
CA GLU A 199 4.57 -3.58 -0.91
C GLU A 199 5.05 -2.73 -2.10
N HIS A 200 5.16 -1.40 -1.94
CA HIS A 200 5.72 -0.51 -2.94
C HIS A 200 7.26 -0.42 -2.91
N THR A 201 7.91 -0.96 -1.89
CA THR A 201 9.36 -1.12 -1.83
C THR A 201 9.77 -2.53 -2.25
N ASN A 202 9.02 -3.54 -1.78
CA ASN A 202 9.19 -4.95 -2.15
C ASN A 202 8.01 -5.41 -3.02
N TYR A 203 8.17 -5.39 -4.35
CA TYR A 203 7.12 -5.76 -5.31
C TYR A 203 6.83 -7.27 -5.39
N TYR A 204 7.54 -8.10 -4.63
CA TYR A 204 7.44 -9.57 -4.70
C TYR A 204 6.45 -10.16 -3.70
N ARG A 205 5.34 -9.46 -3.42
CA ARG A 205 4.25 -10.03 -2.61
C ARG A 205 3.67 -11.31 -3.21
N CYS A 206 3.87 -11.55 -4.50
CA CYS A 206 3.44 -12.77 -5.18
C CYS A 206 4.21 -14.03 -4.73
N GLN A 207 5.43 -13.90 -4.17
CA GLN A 207 6.17 -15.02 -3.55
C GLN A 207 5.40 -15.55 -2.35
N ASP A 208 4.94 -14.63 -1.49
CA ASP A 208 4.04 -14.78 -0.36
C ASP A 208 3.79 -13.39 0.27
N THR A 209 2.90 -13.28 1.27
CA THR A 209 2.61 -12.02 1.95
C THR A 209 3.84 -11.42 2.64
N MET A 210 3.80 -10.14 2.96
CA MET A 210 4.86 -9.45 3.68
C MET A 210 5.08 -10.07 5.06
N PHE A 211 6.27 -9.90 5.63
CA PHE A 211 6.74 -10.59 6.83
C PHE A 211 5.74 -10.48 8.01
N ILE A 212 5.31 -9.27 8.31
CA ILE A 212 4.44 -9.02 9.45
C ILE A 212 2.99 -9.51 9.22
N GLU A 213 2.49 -9.39 7.98
CA GLU A 213 1.19 -9.92 7.56
C GLU A 213 1.19 -11.45 7.60
N ARG A 214 2.26 -12.10 7.12
CA ARG A 214 2.41 -13.55 7.10
C ARG A 214 2.33 -14.15 8.50
N ASN A 215 2.93 -13.47 9.47
CA ASN A 215 2.94 -13.91 10.86
C ASN A 215 1.66 -13.50 11.62
N GLY A 216 0.64 -13.02 10.92
CA GLY A 216 -0.69 -12.78 11.46
C GLY A 216 -0.78 -11.62 12.46
N ILE A 217 0.18 -10.68 12.41
CA ILE A 217 0.19 -9.54 13.33
C ILE A 217 -0.95 -8.58 13.00
N PHE A 218 -1.12 -8.24 11.69
CA PHE A 218 -2.22 -7.42 11.20
C PHE A 218 -2.47 -7.57 9.69
N ASN A 219 -3.60 -7.06 9.21
CA ASN A 219 -4.02 -6.99 7.81
C ASN A 219 -3.64 -5.65 7.17
N SER A 220 -3.79 -5.57 5.84
CA SER A 220 -3.45 -4.37 5.06
C SER A 220 -4.49 -3.25 5.10
N ALA A 221 -5.71 -3.54 5.56
CA ALA A 221 -6.84 -2.60 5.56
C ALA A 221 -7.75 -2.82 6.76
N ASP A 222 -8.41 -1.73 7.18
CA ASP A 222 -9.42 -1.76 8.23
C ASP A 222 -10.41 -0.61 8.01
N ILE A 223 -11.54 -0.65 8.74
CA ILE A 223 -12.52 0.43 8.75
C ILE A 223 -12.01 1.55 9.65
N GLY A 224 -11.83 2.73 9.09
CA GLY A 224 -11.30 3.86 9.85
C GLY A 224 -11.00 5.09 9.01
N VAL A 225 -10.04 5.86 9.48
CA VAL A 225 -9.54 7.08 8.85
C VAL A 225 -8.03 7.00 8.79
N THR A 226 -7.45 7.24 7.61
CA THR A 226 -6.01 7.32 7.40
C THR A 226 -5.65 8.67 6.82
N PHE A 227 -4.70 9.37 7.43
CA PHE A 227 -4.02 10.52 6.87
C PHE A 227 -2.67 10.09 6.30
N THR A 228 -2.34 10.56 5.10
CA THR A 228 -1.03 10.32 4.47
C THR A 228 -0.51 11.60 3.83
N SER A 229 0.80 11.83 3.93
CA SER A 229 1.48 12.94 3.25
C SER A 229 2.90 12.56 2.87
N LEU A 230 3.36 13.13 1.77
CA LEU A 230 4.77 13.20 1.42
C LEU A 230 5.43 14.36 2.17
N LEU A 231 6.75 14.35 2.30
CA LEU A 231 7.51 15.35 3.07
C LEU A 231 8.48 16.12 2.17
N GLY A 232 8.33 17.47 2.19
CA GLY A 232 9.29 18.42 1.66
C GLY A 232 9.44 18.47 0.14
N GLY A 233 8.33 18.33 -0.58
CA GLY A 233 8.29 18.28 -2.04
C GLY A 233 8.50 16.89 -2.60
N LEU A 234 8.76 16.80 -3.91
CA LEU A 234 9.00 15.52 -4.60
C LEU A 234 10.50 15.31 -4.82
N ILE A 235 10.91 14.04 -4.79
CA ILE A 235 12.24 13.64 -5.23
C ILE A 235 12.38 13.82 -6.74
N ASN A 236 13.60 13.82 -7.26
CA ASN A 236 13.88 14.05 -8.68
C ASN A 236 13.13 13.05 -9.58
N GLU A 237 12.79 13.48 -10.80
CA GLU A 237 12.01 12.69 -11.75
C GLU A 237 12.77 11.46 -12.26
N ASP A 238 14.10 11.52 -12.35
CA ASP A 238 14.92 10.40 -12.80
C ASP A 238 14.82 9.22 -11.84
N TYR A 239 14.85 9.48 -10.52
CA TYR A 239 14.62 8.44 -9.52
C TYR A 239 13.21 7.86 -9.63
N GLN A 240 12.18 8.72 -9.74
CA GLN A 240 10.79 8.28 -9.88
C GLN A 240 10.58 7.41 -11.12
N LYS A 241 11.22 7.75 -12.24
CA LYS A 241 11.09 7.04 -13.52
C LYS A 241 11.85 5.72 -13.55
N ASN A 242 13.07 5.68 -12.98
CA ASN A 242 14.00 4.56 -13.19
C ASN A 242 14.09 3.63 -11.97
N VAL A 243 13.64 4.07 -10.79
CA VAL A 243 13.75 3.29 -9.55
C VAL A 243 12.37 3.05 -8.94
N ASN A 244 11.74 4.09 -8.36
CA ASN A 244 10.45 3.95 -7.71
C ASN A 244 9.67 5.28 -7.71
N SER A 245 8.45 5.25 -8.25
CA SER A 245 7.54 6.40 -8.27
C SER A 245 6.55 6.42 -7.09
N ALA A 246 6.51 5.35 -6.27
CA ALA A 246 5.67 5.32 -5.09
C ALA A 246 6.29 6.11 -3.94
N TYR A 247 5.48 6.74 -3.14
CA TYR A 247 5.93 7.57 -2.01
C TYR A 247 7.09 8.52 -2.32
N PRO A 248 7.00 9.35 -3.38
CA PRO A 248 8.10 10.10 -3.94
C PRO A 248 8.43 11.38 -3.15
N GLY A 249 8.16 11.42 -1.85
CA GLY A 249 8.52 12.54 -0.99
C GLY A 249 10.02 12.75 -0.92
N ARG A 250 10.47 14.01 -1.11
CA ARG A 250 11.91 14.33 -1.13
C ARG A 250 12.59 13.91 0.15
N TYR A 251 11.98 14.18 1.30
CA TYR A 251 12.51 13.81 2.61
C TYR A 251 11.78 12.62 3.24
N GLY A 252 10.90 11.95 2.49
CA GLY A 252 10.16 10.78 2.94
C GLY A 252 8.65 10.97 2.92
N SER A 253 7.96 10.26 3.80
CA SER A 253 6.50 10.28 3.89
C SER A 253 6.03 9.91 5.30
N MET A 254 4.81 10.30 5.65
CA MET A 254 4.17 9.91 6.89
C MET A 254 2.75 9.43 6.64
N SER A 255 2.29 8.53 7.47
CA SER A 255 0.90 8.08 7.50
C SER A 255 0.50 7.74 8.92
N PHE A 256 -0.72 8.09 9.33
CA PHE A 256 -1.28 7.70 10.61
C PHE A 256 -2.79 7.59 10.52
N GLY A 257 -3.38 6.77 11.39
CA GLY A 257 -4.81 6.58 11.36
C GLY A 257 -5.39 6.00 12.64
N ILE A 258 -6.72 5.95 12.65
CA ILE A 258 -7.55 5.40 13.71
C ILE A 258 -8.50 4.40 13.06
N TYR A 259 -8.53 3.19 13.62
CA TYR A 259 -9.24 2.07 13.02
C TYR A 259 -10.10 1.35 14.06
N ASN A 260 -11.05 0.58 13.58
CA ASN A 260 -11.84 -0.31 14.41
C ASN A 260 -10.98 -1.40 15.09
N GLY A 261 -10.01 -1.98 14.38
CA GLY A 261 -9.09 -2.98 14.89
C GLY A 261 -9.40 -4.42 14.44
N GLY A 262 -10.52 -4.64 13.72
CA GLY A 262 -10.91 -5.97 13.25
C GLY A 262 -10.29 -6.39 11.91
N GLY A 263 -9.82 -5.42 11.14
CA GLY A 263 -9.44 -5.64 9.76
C GLY A 263 -10.64 -5.67 8.80
N TYR A 264 -10.38 -5.69 7.50
CA TYR A 264 -11.43 -5.54 6.48
C TYR A 264 -12.36 -6.76 6.30
N ALA A 265 -12.06 -7.90 6.94
CA ALA A 265 -12.78 -9.15 6.73
C ALA A 265 -13.34 -9.76 8.02
N ALA A 266 -13.38 -9.02 9.13
CA ALA A 266 -13.87 -9.49 10.41
C ALA A 266 -14.96 -8.58 10.96
N ALA A 267 -15.92 -9.16 11.68
CA ALA A 267 -16.87 -8.38 12.46
C ALA A 267 -16.20 -7.82 13.72
N GLU A 268 -16.53 -6.59 14.08
CA GLU A 268 -16.09 -5.96 15.32
C GLU A 268 -16.62 -6.70 16.53
N LYS A 269 -15.72 -7.05 17.46
CA LYS A 269 -16.02 -7.76 18.71
C LYS A 269 -15.94 -6.85 19.93
N ASN A 270 -15.37 -5.65 19.79
CA ASN A 270 -15.28 -4.68 20.86
C ASN A 270 -15.30 -3.24 20.33
N GLU A 271 -15.57 -2.28 21.19
CA GLU A 271 -15.68 -0.85 20.87
C GLU A 271 -14.35 -0.08 20.87
N ASN A 272 -13.26 -0.78 21.12
CA ASN A 272 -11.92 -0.17 21.18
C ASN A 272 -11.50 0.34 19.82
N LYS A 273 -10.60 1.33 19.79
CA LYS A 273 -10.00 1.83 18.56
C LYS A 273 -8.50 1.63 18.60
N VAL A 274 -7.95 1.31 17.44
CA VAL A 274 -6.52 1.09 17.24
C VAL A 274 -5.92 2.33 16.61
N LEU A 275 -4.79 2.78 17.14
CA LEU A 275 -3.98 3.86 16.59
C LEU A 275 -2.77 3.27 15.90
N GLU A 276 -2.50 3.75 14.68
CA GLU A 276 -1.34 3.35 13.91
C GLU A 276 -0.63 4.55 13.32
N GLY A 277 0.69 4.45 13.20
CA GLY A 277 1.48 5.52 12.60
C GLY A 277 2.77 5.02 11.97
N ARG A 278 3.10 5.58 10.81
CA ARG A 278 4.37 5.39 10.11
C ARG A 278 5.01 6.74 9.83
N LEU A 279 6.30 6.82 10.10
CA LEU A 279 7.16 7.90 9.64
C LEU A 279 8.32 7.29 8.86
N THR A 280 8.50 7.74 7.63
CA THR A 280 9.63 7.38 6.78
C THR A 280 10.45 8.63 6.50
N VAL A 281 11.76 8.54 6.67
CA VAL A 281 12.71 9.63 6.44
C VAL A 281 13.70 9.21 5.36
N ARG A 282 13.92 10.09 4.39
CA ARG A 282 14.96 10.00 3.36
C ARG A 282 16.04 11.05 3.66
N PRO A 283 17.14 10.67 4.36
CA PRO A 283 18.07 11.64 4.93
C PRO A 283 18.96 12.32 3.88
N LEU A 284 19.23 11.65 2.77
CA LEU A 284 20.19 12.08 1.74
C LEU A 284 19.56 12.05 0.35
N PRO A 285 18.47 12.83 0.10
CA PRO A 285 17.67 12.70 -1.13
C PRO A 285 18.44 13.06 -2.41
N ASP A 286 19.51 13.85 -2.32
CA ASP A 286 20.30 14.29 -3.47
C ASP A 286 21.57 13.45 -3.68
N ILE A 287 21.97 12.64 -2.69
CA ILE A 287 23.22 11.84 -2.71
C ILE A 287 22.90 10.37 -2.81
N ILE A 288 21.98 9.88 -1.98
CA ILE A 288 21.54 8.48 -1.91
C ILE A 288 20.01 8.46 -1.87
N PRO A 289 19.35 8.78 -3.00
CA PRO A 289 17.90 8.97 -3.05
C PRO A 289 17.09 7.73 -2.65
N GLY A 290 17.66 6.54 -2.80
CA GLY A 290 17.01 5.28 -2.47
C GLY A 290 17.06 4.89 -0.98
N LEU A 291 17.92 5.55 -0.17
CA LEU A 291 18.04 5.20 1.25
C LEU A 291 16.92 5.82 2.07
N GLN A 292 16.16 4.97 2.75
CA GLN A 292 15.08 5.39 3.64
C GLN A 292 15.13 4.62 4.97
N PHE A 293 14.74 5.32 6.05
CA PHE A 293 14.52 4.74 7.36
C PHE A 293 13.08 4.97 7.75
N SER A 294 12.42 3.93 8.25
CA SER A 294 11.04 4.03 8.68
C SER A 294 10.86 3.49 10.09
N TYR A 295 9.96 4.11 10.82
CA TYR A 295 9.38 3.57 12.03
C TYR A 295 7.87 3.44 11.86
N PHE A 296 7.32 2.31 12.31
CA PHE A 296 5.89 2.06 12.35
C PHE A 296 5.49 1.55 13.73
N GLY A 297 4.34 2.02 14.22
CA GLY A 297 3.80 1.64 15.51
C GLY A 297 2.30 1.42 15.48
N ILE A 298 1.85 0.45 16.28
CA ILE A 298 0.44 0.15 16.57
C ILE A 298 0.23 0.18 18.07
N THR A 299 -0.90 0.72 18.52
CA THR A 299 -1.39 0.59 19.89
C THR A 299 -2.91 0.48 19.90
N GLY A 300 -3.41 -0.53 20.59
CA GLY A 300 -4.84 -0.80 20.72
C GLY A 300 -5.13 -2.11 21.41
N LYS A 301 -6.24 -2.72 21.02
CA LYS A 301 -6.70 -4.02 21.51
C LYS A 301 -7.02 -4.94 20.34
N GLY A 302 -6.71 -6.21 20.48
CA GLY A 302 -7.13 -7.25 19.55
C GLY A 302 -8.65 -7.41 19.51
N ASN A 303 -9.15 -7.88 18.37
CA ASN A 303 -10.58 -7.94 18.07
C ASN A 303 -11.29 -9.12 18.76
N LYS A 304 -11.34 -9.09 20.10
CA LYS A 304 -12.12 -10.02 20.96
C LYS A 304 -12.83 -9.25 22.07
N ASP A 305 -13.89 -9.87 22.61
CA ASP A 305 -14.64 -9.32 23.76
C ASP A 305 -13.76 -9.12 24.99
N THR A 306 -12.71 -9.94 25.17
CA THR A 306 -11.73 -9.84 26.24
C THR A 306 -10.79 -8.66 26.09
N LYS A 307 -10.72 -8.04 24.89
CA LYS A 307 -9.87 -6.87 24.59
C LYS A 307 -8.40 -7.06 24.95
N PRO A 308 -7.76 -8.17 24.46
CA PRO A 308 -6.35 -8.40 24.72
C PRO A 308 -5.50 -7.24 24.20
N ASP A 309 -4.37 -6.98 24.84
CA ASP A 309 -3.47 -5.93 24.38
C ASP A 309 -2.88 -6.26 23.01
N TRP A 310 -2.80 -5.24 22.17
CA TRP A 310 -2.16 -5.34 20.88
C TRP A 310 -1.27 -4.12 20.66
N THR A 311 0.02 -4.37 20.64
CA THR A 311 1.04 -3.36 20.34
C THR A 311 2.02 -3.91 19.32
N THR A 312 2.49 -3.04 18.44
CA THR A 312 3.54 -3.38 17.46
C THR A 312 4.47 -2.18 17.29
N ASN A 313 5.75 -2.44 17.31
CA ASN A 313 6.79 -1.49 16.95
C ASN A 313 7.65 -2.12 15.87
N LEU A 314 7.97 -1.38 14.81
CA LEU A 314 8.74 -1.86 13.69
C LEU A 314 9.72 -0.79 13.22
N GLY A 315 10.99 -1.14 13.17
CA GLY A 315 12.03 -0.37 12.50
C GLY A 315 12.34 -0.99 11.15
N PHE A 316 12.49 -0.15 10.11
CA PHE A 316 12.74 -0.59 8.75
C PHE A 316 13.79 0.28 8.09
N VAL A 317 14.66 -0.35 7.30
CA VAL A 317 15.58 0.32 6.39
C VAL A 317 15.37 -0.22 4.99
N SER A 318 15.33 0.66 4.00
CA SER A 318 15.31 0.29 2.59
C SER A 318 16.36 1.07 1.81
N PHE A 319 16.91 0.40 0.82
CA PHE A 319 17.75 0.99 -0.21
C PHE A 319 17.29 0.51 -1.58
N GLU A 320 16.87 1.44 -2.42
CA GLU A 320 16.34 1.16 -3.75
C GLU A 320 17.22 1.83 -4.81
N HIS A 321 17.68 1.05 -5.74
CA HIS A 321 18.49 1.48 -6.89
C HIS A 321 18.04 0.72 -8.15
N GLU A 322 18.37 1.23 -9.33
CA GLU A 322 18.01 0.56 -10.59
C GLU A 322 18.55 -0.88 -10.71
N TYR A 323 19.64 -1.21 -10.00
CA TYR A 323 20.27 -2.54 -10.04
C TYR A 323 20.03 -3.39 -8.81
N VAL A 324 19.54 -2.80 -7.72
CA VAL A 324 19.37 -3.53 -6.46
C VAL A 324 18.30 -2.89 -5.59
N THR A 325 17.51 -3.73 -4.93
CA THR A 325 16.64 -3.34 -3.81
C THR A 325 17.05 -4.16 -2.60
N LEU A 326 17.28 -3.49 -1.47
CA LEU A 326 17.60 -4.11 -0.19
C LEU A 326 16.64 -3.59 0.85
N THR A 327 16.07 -4.49 1.67
CA THR A 327 15.30 -4.09 2.85
C THR A 327 15.68 -4.91 4.06
N GLY A 328 15.58 -4.30 5.22
CA GLY A 328 15.72 -4.95 6.51
C GLY A 328 14.70 -4.40 7.49
N GLN A 329 14.05 -5.26 8.24
CA GLN A 329 13.10 -4.87 9.27
C GLN A 329 13.29 -5.67 10.55
N TYR A 330 12.99 -5.03 11.66
CA TYR A 330 12.90 -5.65 12.98
C TYR A 330 11.62 -5.17 13.66
N PHE A 331 10.82 -6.11 14.18
CA PHE A 331 9.64 -5.76 14.95
C PHE A 331 9.65 -6.42 16.32
N TRP A 332 8.94 -5.79 17.25
CA TRP A 332 8.60 -6.32 18.56
C TRP A 332 7.24 -5.78 18.99
N GLY A 333 6.52 -6.57 19.76
CA GLY A 333 5.18 -6.18 20.21
C GLY A 333 4.52 -7.27 21.01
N GLU A 334 3.25 -7.08 21.28
CA GLU A 334 2.40 -7.95 22.07
C GLU A 334 1.08 -8.18 21.32
N GLY A 335 0.59 -9.42 21.32
CA GLY A 335 -0.68 -9.77 20.72
C GLY A 335 -0.73 -9.67 19.20
N ASN A 336 -1.93 -9.56 18.68
CA ASN A 336 -2.21 -9.39 17.24
C ASN A 336 -3.60 -8.78 17.01
N GLN A 337 -3.87 -8.38 15.75
CA GLN A 337 -5.15 -7.79 15.33
C GLN A 337 -6.36 -8.67 15.70
N LYS A 338 -6.26 -9.98 15.56
CA LYS A 338 -7.35 -10.91 15.88
C LYS A 338 -7.60 -11.07 17.38
N GLY A 339 -6.60 -10.74 18.22
CA GLY A 339 -6.65 -10.97 19.66
C GLY A 339 -6.56 -12.45 20.03
N ASP A 340 -5.88 -13.26 19.22
CA ASP A 340 -5.78 -14.70 19.44
C ASP A 340 -4.91 -15.04 20.65
N ASP A 341 -3.96 -14.16 20.97
CA ASP A 341 -3.05 -14.29 22.10
C ASP A 341 -2.59 -12.89 22.61
N GLU A 342 -1.91 -12.88 23.75
CA GLU A 342 -1.24 -11.71 24.35
C GLU A 342 0.28 -11.94 24.45
N ASN A 343 0.83 -12.81 23.59
CA ASN A 343 2.24 -13.13 23.63
C ASN A 343 3.11 -11.95 23.22
N ASN A 344 4.25 -11.83 23.90
CA ASN A 344 5.33 -10.96 23.47
C ASN A 344 6.05 -11.57 22.27
N LYS A 345 6.00 -10.91 21.14
CA LYS A 345 6.53 -11.37 19.85
C LYS A 345 7.68 -10.50 19.37
N ARG A 346 8.55 -11.08 18.57
CA ARG A 346 9.61 -10.35 17.86
C ARG A 346 10.00 -11.07 16.58
N GLY A 347 10.66 -10.38 15.71
CA GLY A 347 11.19 -10.99 14.52
C GLY A 347 11.90 -9.99 13.62
N TYR A 348 12.58 -10.51 12.61
CA TYR A 348 13.25 -9.70 11.62
C TYR A 348 13.19 -10.35 10.24
N SER A 349 13.27 -9.51 9.21
CA SER A 349 13.25 -9.95 7.82
C SER A 349 14.27 -9.15 7.02
N PHE A 350 14.95 -9.82 6.10
CA PHE A 350 15.83 -9.22 5.12
C PHE A 350 15.38 -9.66 3.74
N PHE A 351 15.26 -8.69 2.84
CA PHE A 351 14.95 -8.96 1.43
C PHE A 351 16.00 -8.30 0.54
N THR A 352 16.34 -9.00 -0.53
CA THR A 352 17.20 -8.48 -1.60
C THR A 352 16.61 -8.82 -2.96
N GLU A 353 16.68 -7.87 -3.87
CA GLU A 353 16.49 -8.07 -5.30
C GLU A 353 17.73 -7.56 -6.03
N LEU A 354 18.34 -8.42 -6.83
CA LEU A 354 19.39 -8.06 -7.76
C LEU A 354 18.79 -8.00 -9.18
N LYS A 355 19.04 -6.90 -9.89
CA LYS A 355 18.50 -6.62 -11.23
C LYS A 355 19.64 -6.61 -12.27
N PRO A 356 20.24 -7.76 -12.58
CA PRO A 356 21.37 -7.83 -13.53
C PRO A 356 20.99 -7.45 -14.95
N HIS A 357 19.70 -7.49 -15.27
CA HIS A 357 19.16 -7.16 -16.58
C HIS A 357 17.73 -6.63 -16.43
N LYS A 358 17.29 -5.73 -17.32
CA LYS A 358 15.94 -5.12 -17.30
C LYS A 358 14.77 -6.10 -17.33
N LYS A 359 14.99 -7.35 -17.72
CA LYS A 359 13.97 -8.40 -17.78
C LYS A 359 14.12 -9.48 -16.72
N PHE A 360 15.20 -9.49 -15.97
CA PHE A 360 15.47 -10.55 -15.01
C PHE A 360 15.90 -9.97 -13.68
N SER A 361 15.34 -10.52 -12.61
CA SER A 361 15.80 -10.27 -11.25
C SER A 361 16.04 -11.59 -10.52
N ILE A 362 16.96 -11.53 -9.56
CA ILE A 362 17.22 -12.61 -8.60
C ILE A 362 16.76 -12.08 -7.25
N ILE A 363 15.96 -12.84 -6.54
CA ILE A 363 15.47 -12.46 -5.22
C ILE A 363 15.93 -13.41 -4.15
N GLY A 364 16.15 -12.87 -2.95
CA GLY A 364 16.39 -13.61 -1.73
C GLY A 364 15.67 -12.95 -0.57
N ARG A 365 15.08 -13.77 0.32
CA ARG A 365 14.46 -13.31 1.55
C ARG A 365 14.75 -14.26 2.68
N PHE A 366 15.03 -13.70 3.84
CA PHE A 366 15.19 -14.42 5.08
C PHE A 366 14.31 -13.79 6.15
N ASP A 367 13.48 -14.59 6.81
CA ASP A 367 12.63 -14.16 7.93
C ASP A 367 12.97 -15.00 9.16
N HIS A 368 13.04 -14.36 10.32
CA HIS A 368 13.06 -15.00 11.64
C HIS A 368 11.87 -14.51 12.45
N PHE A 369 11.09 -15.41 13.00
CA PHE A 369 9.92 -15.08 13.80
C PHE A 369 9.89 -15.89 15.10
N ASP A 370 9.75 -15.17 16.20
CA ASP A 370 9.60 -15.69 17.57
C ASP A 370 8.17 -15.31 18.05
N PRO A 371 7.21 -16.25 18.00
CA PRO A 371 5.82 -15.98 18.31
C PRO A 371 5.54 -15.80 19.80
N ASN A 372 6.44 -16.26 20.68
CA ASN A 372 6.35 -16.06 22.12
C ASN A 372 7.72 -16.10 22.79
N LYS A 373 8.31 -14.94 23.06
CA LYS A 373 9.62 -14.78 23.71
C LYS A 373 9.78 -15.53 25.05
N ASP A 374 8.67 -15.90 25.69
CA ASP A 374 8.67 -16.58 26.99
C ASP A 374 8.65 -18.11 26.83
N VAL A 375 8.52 -18.62 25.61
CA VAL A 375 8.58 -20.04 25.24
C VAL A 375 9.89 -20.30 24.49
N LYS A 376 10.55 -21.41 24.79
CA LYS A 376 11.76 -21.82 24.08
C LYS A 376 11.39 -22.73 22.90
N ASP A 377 12.16 -22.60 21.84
CA ASP A 377 12.11 -23.48 20.67
C ASP A 377 10.74 -23.45 19.95
N ASP A 378 10.04 -22.28 19.96
CA ASP A 378 8.81 -22.07 19.18
C ASP A 378 9.03 -21.15 17.96
N GLU A 379 10.24 -20.60 17.83
CA GLU A 379 10.62 -19.77 16.70
C GLU A 379 10.76 -20.55 15.39
N ASN A 380 10.66 -19.84 14.29
CA ASN A 380 10.92 -20.37 12.96
C ASN A 380 11.81 -19.43 12.12
N ASN A 381 12.50 -20.05 11.15
CA ASN A 381 13.26 -19.35 10.13
C ASN A 381 12.67 -19.69 8.77
N ARG A 382 12.52 -18.68 7.89
CA ARG A 382 12.05 -18.88 6.53
C ARG A 382 13.04 -18.33 5.54
N TYR A 383 13.24 -19.08 4.47
CA TYR A 383 14.15 -18.74 3.38
C TYR A 383 13.38 -18.79 2.07
N ILE A 384 13.47 -17.73 1.28
CA ILE A 384 12.91 -17.70 -0.06
C ILE A 384 14.02 -17.27 -1.02
N ALA A 385 14.17 -18.01 -2.11
CA ALA A 385 15.10 -17.66 -3.19
C ALA A 385 14.43 -17.90 -4.54
N GLY A 386 14.57 -16.96 -5.47
CA GLY A 386 13.88 -17.07 -6.74
C GLY A 386 14.48 -16.23 -7.87
N ILE A 387 13.97 -16.49 -9.06
CA ILE A 387 14.29 -15.74 -10.28
C ILE A 387 12.98 -15.25 -10.88
N SER A 388 12.92 -13.97 -11.23
CA SER A 388 11.77 -13.39 -11.94
C SER A 388 12.12 -13.01 -13.37
N TYR A 389 11.15 -13.18 -14.28
CA TYR A 389 11.17 -12.67 -15.64
C TYR A 389 10.08 -11.60 -15.76
N HIS A 390 10.49 -10.36 -16.07
CA HIS A 390 9.60 -9.22 -16.23
C HIS A 390 9.09 -9.16 -17.68
N ILE A 391 7.77 -9.22 -17.84
CA ILE A 391 7.07 -9.23 -19.13
C ILE A 391 7.03 -7.81 -19.71
N ASP A 392 6.77 -6.82 -18.85
CA ASP A 392 6.68 -5.42 -19.21
C ASP A 392 7.88 -4.58 -18.74
N LYS A 393 7.99 -3.37 -19.30
CA LYS A 393 9.08 -2.42 -18.93
C LYS A 393 8.90 -1.79 -17.55
N GLN A 394 7.70 -1.89 -16.96
CA GLN A 394 7.38 -1.32 -15.65
C GLN A 394 7.60 -2.31 -14.53
N HIS A 395 8.04 -3.54 -14.86
CA HIS A 395 8.29 -4.65 -13.92
C HIS A 395 7.05 -5.07 -13.10
N LYS A 396 5.85 -4.74 -13.58
CA LYS A 396 4.60 -5.06 -12.91
C LYS A 396 4.07 -6.43 -13.27
N ASN A 397 4.21 -6.82 -14.56
CA ASN A 397 3.81 -8.14 -15.06
C ASN A 397 5.04 -9.04 -15.08
N MET A 398 5.01 -10.15 -14.34
CA MET A 398 6.16 -11.04 -14.22
C MET A 398 5.79 -12.48 -13.99
N VAL A 399 6.71 -13.37 -14.35
CA VAL A 399 6.72 -14.77 -13.92
C VAL A 399 7.84 -14.93 -12.88
N LEU A 400 7.49 -15.41 -11.70
CA LEU A 400 8.42 -15.72 -10.62
C LEU A 400 8.49 -17.23 -10.44
N LEU A 401 9.70 -17.78 -10.45
CA LEU A 401 10.01 -19.13 -10.00
C LEU A 401 10.80 -19.03 -8.71
N ASP A 402 10.29 -19.58 -7.63
CA ASP A 402 10.95 -19.53 -6.33
C ASP A 402 10.82 -20.82 -5.53
N TYR A 403 11.82 -21.03 -4.69
CA TYR A 403 11.82 -22.01 -3.60
C TYR A 403 11.60 -21.28 -2.27
N ASP A 404 10.69 -21.80 -1.47
CA ASP A 404 10.28 -21.24 -0.19
C ASP A 404 10.27 -22.38 0.85
N THR A 405 11.02 -22.19 1.93
CA THR A 405 11.07 -23.17 3.03
C THR A 405 11.01 -22.47 4.38
N ALA A 406 10.34 -23.08 5.35
CA ALA A 406 10.31 -22.61 6.73
C ALA A 406 10.69 -23.74 7.66
N ASP A 407 11.77 -23.53 8.43
CA ASP A 407 12.30 -24.44 9.43
C ASP A 407 11.71 -24.07 10.79
N TYR A 408 11.02 -24.99 11.44
CA TYR A 408 10.43 -24.80 12.77
C TYR A 408 11.31 -25.46 13.83
N LYS A 409 11.64 -24.72 14.90
CA LYS A 409 12.38 -25.29 16.02
C LYS A 409 11.51 -26.13 16.96
N GLN A 410 10.19 -26.00 16.87
CA GLN A 410 9.25 -26.76 17.68
C GLN A 410 9.48 -28.27 17.50
N ALA A 411 9.75 -28.97 18.58
CA ALA A 411 10.01 -30.40 18.58
C ALA A 411 8.86 -31.19 17.94
N GLY A 412 9.20 -32.05 16.98
CA GLY A 412 8.23 -32.90 16.27
C GLY A 412 7.48 -32.21 15.14
N LYS A 413 7.68 -30.91 14.90
CA LYS A 413 7.09 -30.24 13.75
C LYS A 413 8.02 -30.34 12.54
N SER A 414 7.51 -30.81 11.41
CA SER A 414 8.23 -30.84 10.13
C SER A 414 8.36 -29.45 9.51
N ASP A 415 9.22 -29.29 8.51
CA ASP A 415 9.41 -28.04 7.80
C ASP A 415 8.36 -27.85 6.69
N ASP A 416 7.99 -26.60 6.41
CA ASP A 416 7.34 -26.23 5.15
C ASP A 416 8.39 -26.23 4.02
N LYS A 417 8.02 -26.79 2.86
CA LYS A 417 8.87 -26.74 1.65
C LYS A 417 7.98 -26.56 0.43
N ARG A 418 8.33 -25.59 -0.42
CA ARG A 418 7.55 -25.30 -1.62
C ARG A 418 8.41 -24.81 -2.77
N VAL A 419 8.25 -25.39 -3.95
CA VAL A 419 8.63 -24.81 -5.23
C VAL A 419 7.36 -24.24 -5.85
N GLN A 420 7.41 -23.02 -6.32
CA GLN A 420 6.27 -22.40 -6.99
C GLN A 420 6.68 -21.62 -8.23
N ALA A 421 5.79 -21.65 -9.24
CA ALA A 421 5.82 -20.77 -10.40
C ALA A 421 4.61 -19.86 -10.32
N THR A 422 4.82 -18.56 -10.18
CA THR A 422 3.73 -17.58 -10.00
C THR A 422 3.75 -16.57 -11.15
N LEU A 423 2.60 -16.41 -11.81
CA LEU A 423 2.33 -15.35 -12.78
C LEU A 423 1.64 -14.20 -12.05
N GLN A 424 2.29 -13.03 -12.03
CA GLN A 424 1.69 -11.77 -11.60
C GLN A 424 1.21 -11.01 -12.81
N ILE A 425 -0.07 -10.60 -12.80
CA ILE A 425 -0.71 -9.79 -13.84
C ILE A 425 -1.24 -8.51 -13.19
N VAL A 426 -0.85 -7.36 -13.76
CA VAL A 426 -1.32 -6.02 -13.39
C VAL A 426 -1.85 -5.32 -14.63
N PHE A 427 -3.04 -4.76 -14.57
CA PHE A 427 -3.65 -4.02 -15.68
C PHE A 427 -4.46 -2.82 -15.18
#